data_d693e04b38dc00a18a47867d84003ff1
#
_entry.id   d693e04b38dc00a18a47867d84003ff1
#
_cell.length_a   1.000
_cell.length_b   1.000
_cell.length_c   1.000
_cell.angle_alpha   90.00
_cell.angle_beta   90.00
_cell.angle_gamma   90.00
#
_symmetry.space_group_name_H-M   'P 1'
#
loop_
_entity.id
_entity.type
_entity.pdbx_description
1 polymer ?
#
loop_
_entity_poly.entity_id
_entity_poly.type
_entity_poly.pdbx_seq_one_letter_code
_entity_poly.pdbx_strand_id
1 'polypeptide(L)'
;MRRIDIVGAGPGALDLMPVANRTLVGECDLLIGAPRLLDACASLSSAPRASATRAADAARELEGATWRRACVVMSGDTGMFSGTASLLERIRRTPSLAGCRVRVHPAPGSAALLAARLGRPWQDWRFLSAHGVELDYRELFSSTRPAYVVTAGGQGPSGICRALDDAGWGDARVTVAQNLSYEDESIETGLATDLLDRSFAPLTSMLIEFPREAGTPWPFDTPGIPDEAFERGRVPMTKREVRAVALSKLRVARGDVVYDIGSGTGSVTVELARVAGPAGRVFAFERNPEAVELTRRNIRAFRLRNVRVVEGAAPQVLEGCPAPDAVFVGGSAGMLGDIVQVLRASGARPRLCVPCVSLETLSSAVALLGGPGFSGLEVCEVSVARAQVAGSHHLMRANNPVFLIAAQMTDEDGYVDADGGAFGDAGAGADEHGRRS
;
A
#
# COMPACT_ATOMS: atom_id res chain seq x y z
N MET A 1 26.31 -12.05 39.62
CA MET A 1 25.18 -11.62 38.80
C MET A 1 25.48 -12.06 37.38
N ARG A 2 24.58 -12.82 36.75
CA ARG A 2 24.75 -13.27 35.35
C ARG A 2 24.54 -12.10 34.39
N ARG A 3 25.32 -12.08 33.28
CA ARG A 3 25.26 -11.05 32.28
C ARG A 3 25.01 -11.66 30.89
N ILE A 4 24.08 -11.07 30.15
CA ILE A 4 23.80 -11.42 28.76
C ILE A 4 24.15 -10.21 27.90
N ASP A 5 25.06 -10.38 26.95
CA ASP A 5 25.38 -9.39 25.93
C ASP A 5 24.80 -9.85 24.59
N ILE A 6 23.88 -9.07 24.02
CA ILE A 6 23.33 -9.29 22.68
C ILE A 6 24.12 -8.39 21.74
N VAL A 7 24.91 -8.97 20.84
CA VAL A 7 25.85 -8.24 20.00
C VAL A 7 25.50 -8.36 18.53
N GLY A 8 25.56 -7.27 17.80
CA GLY A 8 25.49 -7.28 16.35
C GLY A 8 26.83 -7.77 15.76
N ALA A 9 26.76 -8.69 14.81
CA ALA A 9 27.94 -9.21 14.10
C ALA A 9 28.40 -8.29 12.95
N GLY A 10 27.58 -7.32 12.56
CA GLY A 10 27.81 -6.60 11.33
C GLY A 10 27.29 -7.38 10.09
N PRO A 11 27.58 -6.91 8.89
CA PRO A 11 26.99 -7.44 7.65
C PRO A 11 27.52 -8.82 7.25
N GLY A 12 28.61 -9.31 7.89
CA GLY A 12 29.13 -10.65 7.62
C GLY A 12 30.60 -10.80 7.94
N ALA A 13 31.46 -10.02 7.32
CA ALA A 13 32.90 -10.07 7.56
C ALA A 13 33.25 -9.63 8.99
N LEU A 14 34.14 -10.38 9.60
CA LEU A 14 34.55 -10.14 10.98
C LEU A 14 35.20 -8.76 11.16
N ASP A 15 35.85 -8.24 10.13
CA ASP A 15 36.48 -6.92 10.13
C ASP A 15 35.49 -5.77 10.34
N LEU A 16 34.24 -5.97 9.96
CA LEU A 16 33.16 -4.99 10.14
C LEU A 16 32.42 -5.15 11.48
N MET A 17 32.76 -6.18 12.26
CA MET A 17 32.27 -6.31 13.62
C MET A 17 32.99 -5.31 14.53
N PRO A 18 32.27 -4.44 15.29
CA PRO A 18 32.92 -3.49 16.20
C PRO A 18 33.91 -4.19 17.16
N VAL A 19 35.05 -3.58 17.41
CA VAL A 19 36.10 -4.13 18.30
C VAL A 19 35.54 -4.46 19.70
N ALA A 20 34.66 -3.58 20.23
CA ALA A 20 33.99 -3.83 21.51
C ALA A 20 33.15 -5.12 21.47
N ASN A 21 32.47 -5.41 20.37
CA ASN A 21 31.65 -6.61 20.21
C ASN A 21 32.55 -7.87 20.09
N ARG A 22 33.67 -7.77 19.37
CA ARG A 22 34.66 -8.86 19.30
C ARG A 22 35.23 -9.20 20.70
N THR A 23 35.53 -8.18 21.50
CA THR A 23 36.03 -8.37 22.90
C THR A 23 34.96 -9.11 23.73
N LEU A 24 33.69 -8.70 23.63
CA LEU A 24 32.59 -9.36 24.35
C LEU A 24 32.40 -10.82 23.95
N VAL A 25 32.52 -11.12 22.65
CA VAL A 25 32.50 -12.50 22.14
C VAL A 25 33.71 -13.30 22.69
N GLY A 26 34.91 -12.69 22.74
CA GLY A 26 36.10 -13.34 23.28
C GLY A 26 36.06 -13.59 24.80
N GLU A 27 35.36 -12.77 25.55
CA GLU A 27 35.25 -12.83 27.00
C GLU A 27 34.05 -13.65 27.52
N CYS A 28 33.17 -14.15 26.65
CA CYS A 28 32.02 -14.93 27.08
C CYS A 28 32.39 -16.36 27.46
N ASP A 29 31.58 -16.97 28.31
CA ASP A 29 31.67 -18.38 28.67
C ASP A 29 30.54 -19.24 28.08
N LEU A 30 29.65 -18.60 27.29
CA LEU A 30 28.66 -19.22 26.42
C LEU A 30 28.40 -18.34 25.21
N LEU A 31 28.60 -18.88 24.00
CA LEU A 31 28.33 -18.18 22.73
C LEU A 31 27.14 -18.77 22.02
N ILE A 32 26.11 -17.95 21.75
CA ILE A 32 24.86 -18.36 21.10
C ILE A 32 24.67 -17.59 19.81
N GLY A 33 24.23 -18.25 18.72
CA GLY A 33 23.94 -17.60 17.44
C GLY A 33 23.59 -18.58 16.34
N ALA A 34 23.30 -18.06 15.16
CA ALA A 34 23.13 -18.90 13.98
C ALA A 34 24.46 -19.59 13.63
N PRO A 35 24.43 -20.83 13.07
CA PRO A 35 25.66 -21.59 12.75
C PRO A 35 26.72 -20.76 12.01
N ARG A 36 26.31 -20.05 10.96
CA ARG A 36 27.18 -19.17 10.17
C ARG A 36 27.90 -18.10 11.03
N LEU A 37 27.23 -17.53 12.02
CA LEU A 37 27.80 -16.50 12.89
C LEU A 37 28.75 -17.13 13.92
N LEU A 38 28.41 -18.31 14.41
CA LEU A 38 29.28 -19.07 15.32
C LEU A 38 30.60 -19.47 14.64
N ASP A 39 30.52 -19.88 13.37
CA ASP A 39 31.71 -20.22 12.55
C ASP A 39 32.55 -18.97 12.31
N ALA A 40 31.97 -17.84 11.95
CA ALA A 40 32.68 -16.58 11.79
C ALA A 40 33.35 -16.12 13.09
N CYS A 41 32.79 -16.38 14.26
CA CYS A 41 33.35 -16.04 15.57
C CYS A 41 34.32 -17.10 16.11
N ALA A 42 34.64 -18.16 15.35
CA ALA A 42 35.45 -19.29 15.81
C ALA A 42 36.82 -18.88 16.29
N SER A 43 37.46 -17.89 15.65
CA SER A 43 38.77 -17.36 16.01
C SER A 43 38.73 -16.40 17.21
N LEU A 44 37.59 -15.93 17.62
CA LEU A 44 37.42 -14.95 18.71
C LEU A 44 37.20 -15.61 20.08
N SER A 45 36.56 -16.78 20.13
CA SER A 45 36.12 -17.39 21.37
C SER A 45 36.26 -18.90 21.36
N SER A 46 36.79 -19.46 22.45
CA SER A 46 36.80 -20.88 22.72
C SER A 46 35.64 -21.36 23.61
N ALA A 47 34.69 -20.47 23.92
CA ALA A 47 33.54 -20.80 24.73
C ALA A 47 32.64 -21.87 24.09
N PRO A 48 31.93 -22.69 24.86
CA PRO A 48 30.87 -23.54 24.35
C PRO A 48 29.93 -22.79 23.45
N ARG A 49 29.55 -23.42 22.33
CA ARG A 49 28.67 -22.82 21.30
C ARG A 49 27.35 -23.49 21.29
N ALA A 50 26.28 -22.69 21.25
CA ALA A 50 24.90 -23.17 21.10
C ALA A 50 24.25 -22.55 19.85
N SER A 51 23.76 -23.42 18.95
CA SER A 51 23.13 -22.96 17.71
C SER A 51 21.70 -22.51 17.95
N ALA A 52 21.43 -21.25 17.63
CA ALA A 52 20.07 -20.69 17.71
C ALA A 52 19.83 -19.67 16.58
N THR A 53 18.79 -19.89 15.78
CA THR A 53 18.37 -18.95 14.74
C THR A 53 17.13 -18.15 15.15
N ARG A 54 16.37 -18.66 16.10
CA ARG A 54 15.16 -18.01 16.63
C ARG A 54 15.37 -17.55 18.06
N ALA A 55 14.73 -16.45 18.44
CA ALA A 55 14.76 -15.93 19.81
C ALA A 55 14.31 -16.96 20.86
N ALA A 56 13.38 -17.85 20.50
CA ALA A 56 12.92 -18.92 21.38
C ALA A 56 14.01 -19.94 21.69
N ASP A 57 14.80 -20.32 20.69
CA ASP A 57 15.89 -21.28 20.82
C ASP A 57 17.03 -20.65 21.63
N ALA A 58 17.38 -19.40 21.35
CA ALA A 58 18.39 -18.66 22.11
C ALA A 58 18.02 -18.54 23.61
N ALA A 59 16.74 -18.26 23.92
CA ALA A 59 16.28 -18.23 25.31
C ALA A 59 16.39 -19.59 25.99
N ARG A 60 16.06 -20.68 25.28
CA ARG A 60 16.18 -22.07 25.79
C ARG A 60 17.63 -22.45 26.07
N GLU A 61 18.56 -22.09 25.21
CA GLU A 61 19.98 -22.31 25.41
C GLU A 61 20.51 -21.53 26.64
N LEU A 62 20.03 -20.29 26.82
CA LEU A 62 20.36 -19.47 28.01
C LEU A 62 19.82 -20.10 29.33
N GLU A 63 18.71 -20.83 29.29
CA GLU A 63 18.16 -21.51 30.47
C GLU A 63 18.87 -22.84 30.76
N GLY A 64 19.18 -23.60 29.71
CA GLY A 64 19.71 -24.98 29.84
C GLY A 64 21.18 -25.05 30.15
N ALA A 65 21.95 -23.99 30.01
CA ALA A 65 23.40 -23.98 30.19
C ALA A 65 23.85 -23.27 31.48
N THR A 66 25.02 -23.65 32.00
CA THR A 66 25.67 -22.92 33.10
C THR A 66 26.64 -21.91 32.56
N TRP A 67 26.46 -20.65 32.89
CA TRP A 67 27.28 -19.54 32.42
C TRP A 67 27.23 -18.36 33.39
N ARG A 68 28.20 -17.47 33.31
CA ARG A 68 28.25 -16.17 34.01
C ARG A 68 28.15 -15.00 33.03
N ARG A 69 28.73 -15.14 31.81
CA ARG A 69 28.69 -14.15 30.72
C ARG A 69 28.27 -14.85 29.43
N ALA A 70 27.02 -14.75 29.05
CA ALA A 70 26.57 -15.27 27.78
C ALA A 70 26.60 -14.15 26.72
N CYS A 71 27.04 -14.50 25.52
CA CYS A 71 26.99 -13.63 24.34
C CYS A 71 26.04 -14.22 23.31
N VAL A 72 25.06 -13.44 22.87
CA VAL A 72 24.14 -13.81 21.79
C VAL A 72 24.45 -12.97 20.58
N VAL A 73 24.92 -13.61 19.50
CA VAL A 73 25.35 -12.94 18.27
C VAL A 73 24.18 -12.86 17.28
N MET A 74 23.82 -11.64 16.88
CA MET A 74 22.80 -11.35 15.89
C MET A 74 23.43 -10.95 14.55
N SER A 75 22.81 -11.35 13.43
CA SER A 75 23.23 -10.92 12.10
C SER A 75 22.94 -9.44 11.90
N GLY A 76 23.87 -8.71 11.31
CA GLY A 76 23.72 -7.29 11.02
C GLY A 76 23.71 -6.43 12.28
N ASP A 77 22.86 -5.44 12.28
CA ASP A 77 22.55 -4.56 13.41
C ASP A 77 21.51 -5.18 14.33
N THR A 78 21.63 -4.96 15.63
CA THR A 78 20.71 -5.48 16.63
C THR A 78 19.34 -4.78 16.64
N GLY A 79 19.22 -3.61 16.03
CA GLY A 79 17.98 -2.81 15.98
C GLY A 79 17.20 -2.91 14.69
N MET A 80 17.82 -3.42 13.58
CA MET A 80 17.17 -3.44 12.27
C MET A 80 16.78 -4.86 11.85
N PHE A 81 15.48 -5.17 11.85
CA PHE A 81 14.91 -6.48 11.49
C PHE A 81 15.57 -7.67 12.19
N SER A 82 16.03 -7.47 13.41
CA SER A 82 16.72 -8.49 14.19
C SER A 82 15.80 -9.16 15.22
N GLY A 83 16.16 -10.40 15.62
CA GLY A 83 15.46 -11.11 16.69
C GLY A 83 15.62 -10.52 18.09
N THR A 84 16.34 -9.42 18.26
CA THR A 84 16.70 -8.82 19.55
C THR A 84 15.49 -8.46 20.40
N ALA A 85 14.50 -7.78 19.82
CA ALA A 85 13.29 -7.38 20.56
C ALA A 85 12.53 -8.60 21.12
N SER A 86 12.34 -9.63 20.28
CA SER A 86 11.71 -10.88 20.69
C SER A 86 12.51 -11.63 21.77
N LEU A 87 13.86 -11.62 21.67
CA LEU A 87 14.71 -12.23 22.67
C LEU A 87 14.65 -11.47 24.01
N LEU A 88 14.67 -10.16 24.00
CA LEU A 88 14.53 -9.33 25.20
C LEU A 88 13.21 -9.58 25.93
N GLU A 89 12.11 -9.69 25.17
CA GLU A 89 10.80 -9.98 25.74
C GLU A 89 10.79 -11.37 26.40
N ARG A 90 11.36 -12.39 25.73
CA ARG A 90 11.47 -13.75 26.28
C ARG A 90 12.33 -13.77 27.55
N ILE A 91 13.49 -13.14 27.55
CA ILE A 91 14.36 -13.05 28.73
C ILE A 91 13.58 -12.44 29.92
N ARG A 92 12.80 -11.38 29.71
CA ARG A 92 11.99 -10.77 30.77
C ARG A 92 10.91 -11.70 31.31
N ARG A 93 10.31 -12.52 30.44
CA ARG A 93 9.23 -13.47 30.81
C ARG A 93 9.75 -14.78 31.42
N THR A 94 11.03 -15.05 31.31
CA THR A 94 11.65 -16.29 31.79
C THR A 94 12.19 -16.07 33.21
N PRO A 95 11.58 -16.67 34.27
CA PRO A 95 11.94 -16.39 35.67
C PRO A 95 13.44 -16.60 35.97
N SER A 96 14.06 -17.65 35.38
CA SER A 96 15.47 -17.96 35.57
C SER A 96 16.42 -16.93 34.94
N LEU A 97 15.95 -16.11 33.99
CA LEU A 97 16.71 -15.11 33.26
C LEU A 97 16.35 -13.67 33.68
N ALA A 98 15.20 -13.45 34.30
CA ALA A 98 14.70 -12.10 34.64
C ALA A 98 15.65 -11.27 35.53
N GLY A 99 16.46 -11.95 36.38
CA GLY A 99 17.48 -11.31 37.20
C GLY A 99 18.85 -11.08 36.53
N CYS A 100 19.01 -11.41 35.24
CA CYS A 100 20.25 -11.20 34.51
C CYS A 100 20.41 -9.75 34.08
N ARG A 101 21.67 -9.25 34.10
CA ARG A 101 21.99 -7.96 33.48
C ARG A 101 22.09 -8.14 31.96
N VAL A 102 21.16 -7.56 31.23
CA VAL A 102 21.16 -7.62 29.76
C VAL A 102 21.66 -6.31 29.15
N ARG A 103 22.54 -6.40 28.15
CA ARG A 103 23.03 -5.28 27.33
C ARG A 103 22.91 -5.61 25.85
N VAL A 104 22.56 -4.61 25.06
CA VAL A 104 22.48 -4.72 23.60
C VAL A 104 23.55 -3.84 22.98
N HIS A 105 24.30 -4.38 22.05
CA HIS A 105 25.42 -3.71 21.41
C HIS A 105 25.19 -3.66 19.89
N PRO A 106 25.14 -2.46 19.29
CA PRO A 106 24.88 -2.29 17.87
C PRO A 106 26.09 -2.72 17.02
N ALA A 107 25.84 -2.90 15.73
CA ALA A 107 26.86 -3.02 14.69
C ALA A 107 26.34 -2.38 13.39
N PRO A 108 27.22 -2.08 12.40
CA PRO A 108 26.76 -1.67 11.09
C PRO A 108 25.86 -2.74 10.47
N GLY A 109 24.69 -2.34 9.97
CA GLY A 109 23.82 -3.22 9.19
C GLY A 109 24.19 -3.24 7.71
N SER A 110 23.59 -4.18 6.96
CA SER A 110 23.78 -4.29 5.51
C SER A 110 23.36 -3.04 4.74
N ALA A 111 22.37 -2.28 5.24
CA ALA A 111 21.97 -1.01 4.64
C ALA A 111 23.09 0.05 4.71
N ALA A 112 23.74 0.18 5.86
CA ALA A 112 24.85 1.11 6.03
C ALA A 112 26.03 0.74 5.14
N LEU A 113 26.32 -0.58 5.01
CA LEU A 113 27.38 -1.05 4.11
C LEU A 113 27.03 -0.80 2.64
N LEU A 114 25.81 -1.12 2.22
CA LEU A 114 25.38 -0.84 0.84
C LEU A 114 25.47 0.65 0.52
N ALA A 115 25.01 1.51 1.43
CA ALA A 115 25.11 2.97 1.29
C ALA A 115 26.56 3.42 1.10
N ALA A 116 27.49 2.88 1.90
CA ALA A 116 28.93 3.15 1.77
C ALA A 116 29.49 2.66 0.43
N ARG A 117 29.12 1.45 -0.03
CA ARG A 117 29.53 0.93 -1.36
C ARG A 117 29.03 1.79 -2.51
N LEU A 118 27.83 2.33 -2.38
CA LEU A 118 27.21 3.23 -3.38
C LEU A 118 27.70 4.68 -3.26
N GLY A 119 28.45 5.04 -2.21
CA GLY A 119 28.85 6.43 -1.93
C GLY A 119 27.67 7.35 -1.69
N ARG A 120 26.59 6.88 -1.09
CA ARG A 120 25.31 7.61 -0.96
C ARG A 120 24.83 7.65 0.48
N PRO A 121 24.22 8.78 0.90
CA PRO A 121 23.52 8.85 2.17
C PRO A 121 22.24 7.98 2.15
N TRP A 122 21.86 7.45 3.31
CA TRP A 122 20.72 6.54 3.45
C TRP A 122 19.64 7.01 4.42
N GLN A 123 19.73 8.22 4.95
CA GLN A 123 18.71 8.79 5.86
C GLN A 123 17.33 8.92 5.22
N ASP A 124 17.26 9.00 3.88
CA ASP A 124 16.01 9.11 3.13
C ASP A 124 15.44 7.74 2.71
N TRP A 125 16.15 6.66 3.00
CA TRP A 125 15.68 5.33 2.65
C TRP A 125 14.56 4.88 3.58
N ARG A 126 13.60 4.18 3.03
CA ARG A 126 12.62 3.39 3.80
C ARG A 126 13.13 1.99 3.96
N PHE A 127 12.85 1.37 5.09
CA PHE A 127 13.35 0.04 5.42
C PHE A 127 12.20 -0.94 5.45
N LEU A 128 12.28 -1.98 4.62
CA LEU A 128 11.29 -3.03 4.48
C LEU A 128 11.97 -4.39 4.61
N SER A 129 11.20 -5.40 5.00
CA SER A 129 11.72 -6.76 5.13
C SER A 129 10.84 -7.75 4.38
N ALA A 130 11.48 -8.58 3.56
CA ALA A 130 10.96 -9.80 2.99
C ALA A 130 11.65 -11.04 3.58
N HIS A 131 12.41 -10.86 4.70
CA HIS A 131 13.15 -11.92 5.35
C HIS A 131 12.25 -12.70 6.32
N GLY A 132 11.80 -13.86 5.92
CA GLY A 132 10.95 -14.73 6.75
C GLY A 132 9.51 -14.23 6.91
N VAL A 133 9.14 -13.16 6.20
CA VAL A 133 7.80 -12.58 6.12
C VAL A 133 7.49 -12.22 4.66
N GLU A 134 6.22 -12.14 4.32
CA GLU A 134 5.82 -11.60 3.02
C GLU A 134 6.06 -10.10 2.99
N LEU A 135 6.61 -9.58 1.86
CA LEU A 135 6.82 -8.15 1.69
C LEU A 135 5.48 -7.42 1.66
N ASP A 136 5.33 -6.40 2.48
CA ASP A 136 4.17 -5.51 2.38
C ASP A 136 4.32 -4.58 1.17
N TYR A 137 3.73 -5.00 0.06
CA TYR A 137 3.70 -4.22 -1.17
C TYR A 137 2.93 -2.90 -1.03
N ARG A 138 1.97 -2.78 -0.10
CA ARG A 138 1.28 -1.50 0.15
C ARG A 138 2.26 -0.50 0.72
N GLU A 139 3.07 -0.94 1.69
CA GLU A 139 4.10 -0.08 2.26
C GLU A 139 5.19 0.23 1.22
N LEU A 140 5.67 -0.76 0.47
CA LEU A 140 6.65 -0.54 -0.60
C LEU A 140 6.19 0.56 -1.53
N PHE A 141 4.93 0.53 -1.89
CA PHE A 141 4.35 1.43 -2.85
C PHE A 141 3.74 2.72 -2.26
N SER A 142 3.74 2.91 -0.96
CA SER A 142 3.16 4.09 -0.32
C SER A 142 3.90 5.40 -0.59
N SER A 143 5.14 5.33 -1.08
CA SER A 143 6.00 6.49 -1.32
C SER A 143 7.01 6.21 -2.41
N THR A 144 7.44 7.24 -3.13
CA THR A 144 8.52 7.19 -4.12
C THR A 144 9.93 7.35 -3.51
N ARG A 145 10.03 7.51 -2.19
CA ARG A 145 11.35 7.51 -1.52
C ARG A 145 12.03 6.15 -1.72
N PRO A 146 13.36 6.12 -1.88
CA PRO A 146 14.08 4.87 -2.04
C PRO A 146 13.72 3.85 -0.94
N ALA A 147 13.50 2.60 -1.32
CA ALA A 147 13.16 1.53 -0.40
C ALA A 147 14.31 0.53 -0.33
N TYR A 148 14.91 0.38 0.85
CA TYR A 148 15.84 -0.68 1.14
C TYR A 148 15.06 -1.90 1.64
N VAL A 149 15.23 -3.04 0.97
CA VAL A 149 14.51 -4.29 1.27
C VAL A 149 15.53 -5.36 1.64
N VAL A 150 15.40 -5.92 2.84
CA VAL A 150 16.12 -7.13 3.21
C VAL A 150 15.37 -8.32 2.64
N THR A 151 16.04 -9.12 1.80
CA THR A 151 15.43 -10.30 1.18
C THR A 151 16.06 -11.57 1.75
N ALA A 152 15.26 -12.60 1.93
CA ALA A 152 15.71 -13.99 2.13
C ALA A 152 14.51 -14.93 2.08
N GLY A 153 14.71 -16.16 1.62
CA GLY A 153 13.64 -17.14 1.54
C GLY A 153 12.79 -17.01 0.28
N GLY A 154 11.47 -17.23 0.37
CA GLY A 154 10.59 -17.42 -0.79
C GLY A 154 10.39 -16.21 -1.72
N GLN A 155 10.66 -14.99 -1.26
CA GLN A 155 10.59 -13.78 -2.10
C GLN A 155 11.98 -13.19 -2.32
N GLY A 156 12.66 -13.71 -3.35
CA GLY A 156 13.94 -13.19 -3.81
C GLY A 156 13.77 -11.90 -4.66
N PRO A 157 14.90 -11.28 -5.04
CA PRO A 157 14.90 -10.05 -5.83
C PRO A 157 14.07 -10.13 -7.12
N SER A 158 14.15 -11.23 -7.87
CA SER A 158 13.40 -11.43 -9.11
C SER A 158 11.87 -11.39 -8.90
N GLY A 159 11.38 -12.01 -7.81
CA GLY A 159 9.96 -11.98 -7.47
C GLY A 159 9.48 -10.57 -7.12
N ILE A 160 10.31 -9.78 -6.44
CA ILE A 160 10.02 -8.38 -6.13
C ILE A 160 10.06 -7.54 -7.41
N CYS A 161 11.00 -7.77 -8.32
CA CYS A 161 11.07 -7.11 -9.62
C CYS A 161 9.83 -7.40 -10.47
N ARG A 162 9.33 -8.65 -10.50
CA ARG A 162 8.06 -8.98 -11.17
C ARG A 162 6.90 -8.19 -10.59
N ALA A 163 6.77 -8.14 -9.26
CA ALA A 163 5.71 -7.36 -8.63
C ALA A 163 5.83 -5.85 -8.91
N LEU A 164 7.05 -5.33 -9.10
CA LEU A 164 7.29 -3.96 -9.56
C LEU A 164 6.78 -3.78 -10.99
N ASP A 165 7.12 -4.69 -11.90
CA ASP A 165 6.70 -4.61 -13.30
C ASP A 165 5.18 -4.76 -13.45
N ASP A 166 4.57 -5.74 -12.80
CA ASP A 166 3.12 -5.95 -12.75
C ASP A 166 2.39 -4.70 -12.23
N ALA A 167 3.03 -3.95 -11.36
CA ALA A 167 2.52 -2.69 -10.81
C ALA A 167 2.85 -1.46 -11.67
N GLY A 168 3.44 -1.63 -12.87
CA GLY A 168 3.80 -0.54 -13.77
C GLY A 168 5.09 0.23 -13.37
N TRP A 169 5.95 -0.40 -12.55
CA TRP A 169 7.26 0.13 -12.16
C TRP A 169 8.42 -0.68 -12.72
N GLY A 170 8.23 -1.27 -13.87
CA GLY A 170 9.29 -1.98 -14.55
C GLY A 170 10.52 -1.12 -14.82
N ASP A 171 10.34 0.21 -14.90
CA ASP A 171 11.40 1.22 -15.04
C ASP A 171 12.02 1.67 -13.69
N ALA A 172 11.63 1.10 -12.56
CA ALA A 172 12.29 1.34 -11.29
C ALA A 172 13.75 0.86 -11.34
N ARG A 173 14.66 1.70 -10.88
CA ARG A 173 16.06 1.33 -10.75
C ARG A 173 16.23 0.46 -9.51
N VAL A 174 16.73 -0.73 -9.69
CA VAL A 174 16.94 -1.71 -8.62
C VAL A 174 18.43 -2.01 -8.52
N THR A 175 18.98 -1.82 -7.34
CA THR A 175 20.32 -2.30 -6.99
C THR A 175 20.18 -3.54 -6.12
N VAL A 176 20.71 -4.65 -6.55
CA VAL A 176 20.75 -5.92 -5.80
C VAL A 176 22.17 -6.11 -5.26
N ALA A 177 22.27 -6.26 -3.96
CA ALA A 177 23.52 -6.51 -3.27
C ALA A 177 23.51 -7.92 -2.70
N GLN A 178 24.43 -8.74 -3.17
CA GLN A 178 24.59 -10.15 -2.80
C GLN A 178 25.83 -10.32 -1.93
N ASN A 179 25.75 -11.13 -0.89
CA ASN A 179 26.86 -11.53 -0.04
C ASN A 179 27.72 -10.35 0.44
N LEU A 180 27.05 -9.23 0.82
CA LEU A 180 27.75 -8.03 1.26
C LEU A 180 28.79 -8.35 2.34
N SER A 181 30.01 -7.85 2.16
CA SER A 181 31.21 -8.04 2.99
C SER A 181 31.91 -9.41 2.91
N TYR A 182 31.39 -10.36 2.16
CA TYR A 182 32.06 -11.62 1.90
C TYR A 182 32.94 -11.52 0.65
N GLU A 183 33.82 -12.50 0.42
CA GLU A 183 34.74 -12.53 -0.73
C GLU A 183 34.01 -12.54 -2.08
N ASP A 184 32.80 -13.11 -2.11
CA ASP A 184 31.91 -13.18 -3.28
C ASP A 184 30.85 -12.06 -3.28
N GLU A 185 31.18 -10.92 -2.63
CA GLU A 185 30.31 -9.71 -2.69
C GLU A 185 30.07 -9.30 -4.14
N SER A 186 28.79 -9.12 -4.49
CA SER A 186 28.39 -8.62 -5.80
C SER A 186 27.30 -7.57 -5.64
N ILE A 187 27.44 -6.47 -6.37
CA ILE A 187 26.45 -5.40 -6.42
C ILE A 187 26.15 -5.11 -7.89
N GLU A 188 24.92 -5.34 -8.30
CA GLU A 188 24.47 -5.04 -9.65
C GLU A 188 23.27 -4.08 -9.62
N THR A 189 23.17 -3.23 -10.64
CA THR A 189 22.09 -2.26 -10.77
C THR A 189 21.51 -2.35 -12.18
N GLY A 190 20.20 -2.45 -12.27
CA GLY A 190 19.43 -2.47 -13.54
C GLY A 190 18.03 -1.91 -13.36
N LEU A 191 17.22 -1.94 -14.40
CA LEU A 191 15.78 -1.73 -14.28
C LEU A 191 15.12 -2.97 -13.69
N ALA A 192 13.97 -2.81 -13.07
CA ALA A 192 13.23 -3.96 -12.55
C ALA A 192 12.94 -4.98 -13.66
N THR A 193 12.62 -4.52 -14.87
CA THR A 193 12.41 -5.37 -16.06
C THR A 193 13.64 -6.19 -16.45
N ASP A 194 14.85 -5.70 -16.20
CA ASP A 194 16.09 -6.40 -16.58
C ASP A 194 16.45 -7.53 -15.60
N LEU A 195 15.81 -7.55 -14.43
CA LEU A 195 16.11 -8.42 -13.31
C LEU A 195 15.04 -9.49 -13.03
N LEU A 196 13.97 -9.55 -13.83
CA LEU A 196 12.81 -10.44 -13.63
C LEU A 196 13.19 -11.92 -13.58
N ASP A 197 14.10 -12.34 -14.46
CA ASP A 197 14.47 -13.75 -14.65
C ASP A 197 15.90 -14.06 -14.21
N ARG A 198 16.50 -13.16 -13.41
CA ARG A 198 17.83 -13.34 -12.85
C ARG A 198 17.78 -14.23 -11.61
N SER A 199 18.85 -14.97 -11.38
CA SER A 199 19.03 -15.74 -10.15
C SER A 199 20.00 -15.00 -9.24
N PHE A 200 19.70 -14.98 -7.95
CA PHE A 200 20.46 -14.28 -6.94
C PHE A 200 20.81 -15.19 -5.78
N ALA A 201 21.93 -14.89 -5.10
CA ALA A 201 22.32 -15.62 -3.91
C ALA A 201 21.27 -15.50 -2.79
N PRO A 202 21.18 -16.47 -1.87
CA PRO A 202 20.21 -16.41 -0.77
C PRO A 202 20.41 -15.22 0.18
N LEU A 203 21.64 -14.72 0.33
CA LEU A 203 21.97 -13.59 1.19
C LEU A 203 22.01 -12.32 0.37
N THR A 204 20.84 -11.71 0.20
CA THR A 204 20.68 -10.49 -0.61
C THR A 204 19.95 -9.39 0.13
N SER A 205 20.16 -8.18 -0.34
CA SER A 205 19.34 -7.01 -0.06
C SER A 205 19.18 -6.16 -1.33
N MET A 206 18.16 -5.36 -1.37
CA MET A 206 17.84 -4.53 -2.53
C MET A 206 17.68 -3.07 -2.13
N LEU A 207 18.10 -2.17 -3.02
CA LEU A 207 17.67 -0.77 -2.99
C LEU A 207 16.81 -0.53 -4.22
N ILE A 208 15.56 -0.14 -4.01
CA ILE A 208 14.60 0.16 -5.05
C ILE A 208 14.41 1.67 -5.11
N GLU A 209 14.69 2.24 -6.27
CA GLU A 209 14.57 3.67 -6.54
C GLU A 209 13.49 3.88 -7.59
N PHE A 210 12.42 4.53 -7.16
CA PHE A 210 11.34 4.86 -8.07
C PHE A 210 11.72 6.08 -8.92
N PRO A 211 11.48 6.07 -10.23
CA PRO A 211 11.77 7.22 -11.08
C PRO A 211 11.00 8.44 -10.57
N ARG A 212 11.71 9.55 -10.41
CA ARG A 212 11.19 10.74 -9.75
C ARG A 212 10.05 11.39 -10.49
N GLU A 213 9.90 11.22 -11.76
CA GLU A 213 8.88 11.88 -12.59
C GLU A 213 8.80 11.31 -14.01
N ALA A 214 8.90 10.00 -14.20
CA ALA A 214 8.42 9.48 -15.45
C ALA A 214 6.88 9.56 -15.42
N GLY A 215 6.44 10.72 -15.85
CA GLY A 215 5.13 11.19 -16.07
C GLY A 215 3.98 10.21 -15.81
N THR A 216 3.36 10.28 -14.63
CA THR A 216 1.95 9.95 -14.64
C THR A 216 1.29 10.92 -15.62
N PRO A 217 0.36 10.47 -16.47
CA PRO A 217 -0.29 11.35 -17.44
C PRO A 217 -0.95 12.60 -16.83
N TRP A 218 -1.01 12.66 -15.49
CA TRP A 218 -1.57 13.75 -14.74
C TRP A 218 -0.80 13.96 -13.42
N PRO A 219 0.09 14.96 -13.34
CA PRO A 219 0.93 15.22 -12.16
C PRO A 219 0.23 15.99 -11.02
N PHE A 220 -1.03 16.40 -11.22
CA PHE A 220 -1.79 17.20 -10.27
C PHE A 220 -2.66 16.32 -9.35
N ASP A 221 -2.92 16.75 -8.13
CA ASP A 221 -3.75 16.02 -7.16
C ASP A 221 -5.26 16.20 -7.42
N THR A 222 -5.63 17.25 -8.16
CA THR A 222 -7.04 17.56 -8.43
C THR A 222 -7.70 16.55 -9.37
N PRO A 223 -8.97 16.14 -9.12
CA PRO A 223 -9.80 15.41 -10.07
C PRO A 223 -10.02 16.17 -11.39
N GLY A 224 -10.47 15.46 -12.39
CA GLY A 224 -10.75 16.03 -13.71
C GLY A 224 -9.58 15.83 -14.68
N ILE A 225 -8.99 14.67 -14.67
CA ILE A 225 -7.95 14.25 -15.62
C ILE A 225 -8.49 14.39 -17.06
N PRO A 226 -7.74 15.00 -18.00
CA PRO A 226 -8.15 15.08 -19.39
C PRO A 226 -8.51 13.72 -19.97
N ASP A 227 -9.58 13.67 -20.79
CA ASP A 227 -10.02 12.44 -21.42
C ASP A 227 -8.94 11.80 -22.31
N GLU A 228 -8.05 12.62 -22.87
CA GLU A 228 -6.94 12.24 -23.75
C GLU A 228 -5.79 11.55 -23.00
N ALA A 229 -5.75 11.69 -21.68
CA ALA A 229 -4.73 11.04 -20.84
C ALA A 229 -5.01 9.53 -20.63
N PHE A 230 -6.20 9.06 -21.03
CA PHE A 230 -6.60 7.66 -20.90
C PHE A 230 -6.51 6.93 -22.24
N GLU A 231 -6.07 5.67 -22.19
CA GLU A 231 -6.28 4.78 -23.32
C GLU A 231 -7.78 4.53 -23.51
N ARG A 232 -8.20 4.59 -24.76
CA ARG A 232 -9.60 4.48 -25.16
C ARG A 232 -9.74 3.43 -26.26
N GLY A 233 -10.75 2.57 -26.09
CA GLY A 233 -11.21 1.67 -27.14
C GLY A 233 -12.59 2.11 -27.65
N ARG A 234 -13.43 1.14 -27.96
CA ARG A 234 -14.84 1.36 -28.30
C ARG A 234 -15.74 1.47 -27.06
N VAL A 235 -15.17 1.33 -25.86
CA VAL A 235 -15.89 1.36 -24.60
C VAL A 235 -16.27 2.80 -24.24
N PRO A 236 -17.50 3.05 -23.80
CA PRO A 236 -17.93 4.36 -23.31
C PRO A 236 -17.05 4.82 -22.13
N MET A 237 -16.80 6.13 -22.07
CA MET A 237 -16.04 6.74 -20.99
C MET A 237 -16.79 7.92 -20.40
N THR A 238 -16.95 7.92 -19.09
CA THR A 238 -17.44 9.08 -18.33
C THR A 238 -16.54 10.29 -18.55
N LYS A 239 -17.10 11.40 -18.99
CA LYS A 239 -16.34 12.60 -19.36
C LYS A 239 -15.75 13.31 -18.16
N ARG A 240 -14.64 14.01 -18.40
CA ARG A 240 -13.81 14.70 -17.42
C ARG A 240 -14.60 15.49 -16.38
N GLU A 241 -15.53 16.34 -16.83
CA GLU A 241 -16.31 17.21 -15.95
C GLU A 241 -17.29 16.39 -15.11
N VAL A 242 -17.91 15.40 -15.72
CA VAL A 242 -18.84 14.47 -15.03
C VAL A 242 -18.08 13.66 -13.97
N ARG A 243 -16.85 13.18 -14.28
CA ARG A 243 -16.01 12.47 -13.30
C ARG A 243 -15.70 13.37 -12.11
N ALA A 244 -15.23 14.60 -12.35
CA ALA A 244 -14.85 15.54 -11.29
C ALA A 244 -16.04 15.83 -10.35
N VAL A 245 -17.23 16.05 -10.90
CA VAL A 245 -18.44 16.27 -10.09
C VAL A 245 -18.84 15.00 -9.35
N ALA A 246 -18.80 13.83 -9.99
CA ALA A 246 -19.14 12.54 -9.36
C ALA A 246 -18.22 12.24 -8.15
N LEU A 247 -16.93 12.47 -8.28
CA LEU A 247 -15.99 12.30 -7.15
C LEU A 247 -16.30 13.26 -6.00
N SER A 248 -16.66 14.50 -6.30
CA SER A 248 -17.10 15.48 -5.30
C SER A 248 -18.36 15.00 -4.56
N LYS A 249 -19.32 14.39 -5.25
CA LYS A 249 -20.53 13.82 -4.64
C LYS A 249 -20.25 12.58 -3.80
N LEU A 250 -19.30 11.76 -4.20
CA LEU A 250 -18.88 10.57 -3.47
C LEU A 250 -18.12 10.89 -2.18
N ARG A 251 -17.50 12.06 -2.06
CA ARG A 251 -16.74 12.52 -0.87
C ARG A 251 -15.72 11.49 -0.40
N VAL A 252 -15.02 10.86 -1.33
CA VAL A 252 -14.02 9.83 -1.04
C VAL A 252 -12.91 10.39 -0.15
N ALA A 253 -12.64 9.73 0.96
CA ALA A 253 -11.57 10.08 1.87
C ALA A 253 -10.32 9.21 1.65
N ARG A 254 -9.18 9.66 2.17
CA ARG A 254 -7.96 8.84 2.17
C ARG A 254 -8.14 7.61 3.05
N GLY A 255 -7.85 6.44 2.49
CA GLY A 255 -8.02 5.16 3.18
C GLY A 255 -9.34 4.44 2.88
N ASP A 256 -10.30 5.09 2.23
CA ASP A 256 -11.59 4.49 1.90
C ASP A 256 -11.46 3.23 1.03
N VAL A 257 -12.39 2.31 1.22
CA VAL A 257 -12.69 1.22 0.30
C VAL A 257 -13.74 1.70 -0.68
N VAL A 258 -13.42 1.74 -1.96
CA VAL A 258 -14.29 2.32 -2.99
C VAL A 258 -14.59 1.29 -4.07
N TYR A 259 -15.84 1.24 -4.50
CA TYR A 259 -16.27 0.42 -5.63
C TYR A 259 -16.52 1.29 -6.86
N ASP A 260 -16.03 0.83 -8.02
CA ASP A 260 -16.38 1.34 -9.35
C ASP A 260 -17.06 0.21 -10.13
N ILE A 261 -18.40 0.24 -10.17
CA ILE A 261 -19.23 -0.80 -10.80
C ILE A 261 -19.53 -0.38 -12.23
N GLY A 262 -19.06 -1.22 -13.20
CA GLY A 262 -19.06 -0.90 -14.61
C GLY A 262 -17.93 0.07 -14.95
N SER A 263 -16.70 -0.31 -14.63
CA SER A 263 -15.52 0.56 -14.72
C SER A 263 -15.19 1.04 -16.14
N GLY A 264 -15.62 0.30 -17.15
CA GLY A 264 -15.44 0.66 -18.57
C GLY A 264 -13.97 0.82 -18.93
N THR A 265 -13.55 2.06 -19.23
CA THR A 265 -12.14 2.38 -19.51
C THR A 265 -11.28 2.48 -18.23
N GLY A 266 -11.88 2.42 -17.05
CA GLY A 266 -11.19 2.65 -15.78
C GLY A 266 -10.89 4.11 -15.47
N SER A 267 -11.46 5.06 -16.22
CA SER A 267 -11.18 6.49 -16.00
C SER A 267 -11.68 7.00 -14.64
N VAL A 268 -12.84 6.54 -14.18
CA VAL A 268 -13.36 6.81 -12.84
C VAL A 268 -12.55 6.06 -11.79
N THR A 269 -12.25 4.78 -12.05
CA THR A 269 -11.38 3.95 -11.20
C THR A 269 -10.06 4.64 -10.87
N VAL A 270 -9.38 5.18 -11.89
CA VAL A 270 -8.11 5.90 -11.74
C VAL A 270 -8.26 7.12 -10.83
N GLU A 271 -9.25 7.94 -11.06
CA GLU A 271 -9.47 9.14 -10.24
C GLU A 271 -9.87 8.79 -8.80
N LEU A 272 -10.74 7.79 -8.59
CA LEU A 272 -11.09 7.27 -7.27
C LEU A 272 -9.87 6.75 -6.51
N ALA A 273 -9.01 5.99 -7.19
CA ALA A 273 -7.81 5.43 -6.58
C ALA A 273 -6.80 6.49 -6.16
N ARG A 274 -6.67 7.55 -6.94
CA ARG A 274 -5.82 8.70 -6.61
C ARG A 274 -6.32 9.45 -5.38
N VAL A 275 -7.63 9.69 -5.28
CA VAL A 275 -8.25 10.38 -4.14
C VAL A 275 -8.18 9.52 -2.89
N ALA A 276 -8.53 8.23 -2.96
CA ALA A 276 -8.44 7.29 -1.85
C ALA A 276 -7.00 7.12 -1.34
N GLY A 277 -6.00 7.40 -2.19
CA GLY A 277 -4.58 7.36 -1.85
C GLY A 277 -4.07 5.94 -1.59
N PRO A 278 -2.77 5.77 -1.31
CA PRO A 278 -2.13 4.46 -1.22
C PRO A 278 -2.65 3.56 -0.08
N ALA A 279 -3.25 4.15 0.96
CA ALA A 279 -3.88 3.41 2.05
C ALA A 279 -5.32 2.95 1.73
N GLY A 280 -5.97 3.59 0.75
CA GLY A 280 -7.30 3.20 0.27
C GLY A 280 -7.26 1.97 -0.63
N ARG A 281 -8.43 1.44 -0.97
CA ARG A 281 -8.59 0.29 -1.88
C ARG A 281 -9.73 0.54 -2.83
N VAL A 282 -9.49 0.41 -4.12
CA VAL A 282 -10.53 0.52 -5.14
C VAL A 282 -10.76 -0.84 -5.79
N PHE A 283 -12.01 -1.24 -5.88
CA PHE A 283 -12.44 -2.44 -6.59
C PHE A 283 -13.18 -2.01 -7.85
N ALA A 284 -12.59 -2.29 -9.00
CA ALA A 284 -13.17 -2.01 -10.31
C ALA A 284 -13.83 -3.27 -10.86
N PHE A 285 -15.14 -3.26 -10.98
CA PHE A 285 -15.94 -4.39 -11.47
C PHE A 285 -16.33 -4.14 -12.92
N GLU A 286 -16.01 -5.09 -13.81
CA GLU A 286 -16.31 -4.98 -15.23
C GLU A 286 -16.53 -6.36 -15.84
N ARG A 287 -17.56 -6.51 -16.67
CA ARG A 287 -17.90 -7.77 -17.31
C ARG A 287 -17.37 -7.92 -18.73
N ASN A 288 -17.05 -6.81 -19.39
CA ASN A 288 -16.54 -6.81 -20.76
C ASN A 288 -15.01 -7.01 -20.74
N PRO A 289 -14.45 -8.10 -21.32
CA PRO A 289 -13.01 -8.35 -21.32
C PRO A 289 -12.17 -7.22 -21.95
N GLU A 290 -12.66 -6.57 -23.02
CA GLU A 290 -11.99 -5.41 -23.64
C GLU A 290 -11.88 -4.25 -22.63
N ALA A 291 -12.95 -3.97 -21.90
CA ALA A 291 -12.99 -2.91 -20.89
C ALA A 291 -12.11 -3.27 -19.67
N VAL A 292 -12.09 -4.53 -19.26
CA VAL A 292 -11.19 -5.02 -18.20
C VAL A 292 -9.74 -4.75 -18.56
N GLU A 293 -9.34 -5.06 -19.80
CA GLU A 293 -7.97 -4.84 -20.24
C GLU A 293 -7.63 -3.34 -20.37
N LEU A 294 -8.57 -2.51 -20.85
CA LEU A 294 -8.42 -1.06 -20.86
C LEU A 294 -8.23 -0.50 -19.43
N THR A 295 -9.06 -0.95 -18.50
CA THR A 295 -8.94 -0.57 -17.09
C THR A 295 -7.56 -0.92 -16.54
N ARG A 296 -7.07 -2.16 -16.80
CA ARG A 296 -5.73 -2.60 -16.36
C ARG A 296 -4.61 -1.73 -16.97
N ARG A 297 -4.69 -1.40 -18.25
CA ARG A 297 -3.70 -0.55 -18.94
C ARG A 297 -3.69 0.86 -18.36
N ASN A 298 -4.86 1.46 -18.13
CA ASN A 298 -4.95 2.78 -17.52
C ASN A 298 -4.43 2.78 -16.08
N ILE A 299 -4.74 1.75 -15.27
CA ILE A 299 -4.18 1.58 -13.94
C ILE A 299 -2.65 1.57 -13.99
N ARG A 300 -2.05 0.80 -14.91
CA ARG A 300 -0.59 0.75 -15.10
C ARG A 300 -0.01 2.10 -15.53
N ALA A 301 -0.64 2.76 -16.51
CA ALA A 301 -0.20 4.08 -17.00
C ALA A 301 -0.18 5.15 -15.90
N PHE A 302 -1.13 5.10 -14.99
CA PHE A 302 -1.19 5.99 -13.82
C PHE A 302 -0.45 5.45 -12.59
N ARG A 303 0.24 4.31 -12.70
CA ARG A 303 1.04 3.68 -11.64
C ARG A 303 0.27 3.47 -10.33
N LEU A 304 -1.01 3.09 -10.45
CA LEU A 304 -1.88 2.85 -9.32
C LEU A 304 -1.78 1.39 -8.84
N ARG A 305 -1.86 1.18 -7.53
CA ARG A 305 -1.62 -0.11 -6.88
C ARG A 305 -2.64 -0.47 -5.82
N ASN A 306 -3.44 0.50 -5.52
CA ASN A 306 -4.56 0.36 -4.61
C ASN A 306 -5.84 -0.05 -5.37
N VAL A 307 -5.71 -0.57 -6.60
CA VAL A 307 -6.84 -1.00 -7.44
C VAL A 307 -6.80 -2.52 -7.65
N ARG A 308 -7.94 -3.16 -7.45
CA ARG A 308 -8.19 -4.54 -7.83
C ARG A 308 -9.27 -4.57 -8.91
N VAL A 309 -8.93 -5.06 -10.09
CA VAL A 309 -9.90 -5.29 -11.18
C VAL A 309 -10.52 -6.66 -10.97
N VAL A 310 -11.85 -6.71 -10.90
CA VAL A 310 -12.66 -7.91 -10.74
C VAL A 310 -13.49 -8.09 -12.00
N GLU A 311 -13.19 -9.12 -12.78
CA GLU A 311 -13.90 -9.44 -13.99
C GLU A 311 -15.20 -10.17 -13.66
N GLY A 312 -16.33 -9.65 -14.16
CA GLY A 312 -17.65 -10.24 -13.99
C GLY A 312 -18.73 -9.18 -13.82
N ALA A 313 -19.96 -9.65 -13.76
CA ALA A 313 -21.14 -8.79 -13.62
C ALA A 313 -21.53 -8.58 -12.14
N ALA A 314 -21.78 -7.33 -11.76
CA ALA A 314 -22.46 -7.04 -10.50
C ALA A 314 -23.96 -7.41 -10.62
N PRO A 315 -24.61 -7.91 -9.55
CA PRO A 315 -24.09 -7.95 -8.17
C PRO A 315 -23.21 -9.16 -7.81
N GLN A 316 -23.16 -10.22 -8.64
CA GLN A 316 -22.57 -11.53 -8.29
C GLN A 316 -21.11 -11.43 -7.84
N VAL A 317 -20.31 -10.55 -8.46
CA VAL A 317 -18.87 -10.38 -8.17
C VAL A 317 -18.59 -9.50 -6.96
N LEU A 318 -19.60 -8.94 -6.31
CA LEU A 318 -19.43 -8.12 -5.11
C LEU A 318 -19.24 -8.98 -3.86
N GLU A 319 -19.67 -10.23 -3.88
CA GLU A 319 -19.56 -11.15 -2.75
C GLU A 319 -18.10 -11.41 -2.37
N GLY A 320 -17.81 -11.40 -1.07
CA GLY A 320 -16.46 -11.62 -0.53
C GLY A 320 -15.52 -10.44 -0.68
N CYS A 321 -15.96 -9.31 -1.26
CA CYS A 321 -15.20 -8.07 -1.24
C CYS A 321 -15.42 -7.31 0.09
N PRO A 322 -14.42 -6.55 0.58
CA PRO A 322 -14.58 -5.73 1.78
C PRO A 322 -15.70 -4.71 1.63
N ALA A 323 -16.44 -4.44 2.70
CA ALA A 323 -17.50 -3.44 2.71
C ALA A 323 -17.00 -2.07 2.20
N PRO A 324 -17.68 -1.43 1.22
CA PRO A 324 -17.24 -0.16 0.67
C PRO A 324 -17.72 1.03 1.51
N ASP A 325 -16.92 2.10 1.51
CA ASP A 325 -17.27 3.43 2.05
C ASP A 325 -17.95 4.30 0.99
N ALA A 326 -17.60 4.11 -0.28
CA ALA A 326 -18.19 4.82 -1.40
C ALA A 326 -18.35 3.90 -2.63
N VAL A 327 -19.40 4.10 -3.41
CA VAL A 327 -19.71 3.30 -4.60
C VAL A 327 -20.13 4.20 -5.76
N PHE A 328 -19.36 4.12 -6.84
CA PHE A 328 -19.77 4.68 -8.14
C PHE A 328 -20.41 3.56 -8.98
N VAL A 329 -21.58 3.81 -9.57
CA VAL A 329 -22.26 2.84 -10.41
C VAL A 329 -22.34 3.38 -11.83
N GLY A 330 -21.27 3.25 -12.60
CA GLY A 330 -21.16 3.72 -13.98
C GLY A 330 -22.00 2.93 -14.97
N GLY A 331 -22.34 1.68 -14.63
CA GLY A 331 -23.21 0.81 -15.44
C GLY A 331 -23.76 -0.35 -14.63
N SER A 332 -25.05 -0.36 -14.37
CA SER A 332 -25.74 -1.43 -13.62
C SER A 332 -26.41 -2.47 -14.50
N ALA A 333 -26.52 -2.23 -15.82
CA ALA A 333 -27.29 -3.08 -16.74
C ALA A 333 -28.73 -3.37 -16.24
N GLY A 334 -29.36 -2.41 -15.56
CA GLY A 334 -30.70 -2.56 -14.98
C GLY A 334 -30.74 -3.19 -13.58
N MET A 335 -29.59 -3.62 -13.02
CA MET A 335 -29.50 -4.35 -11.75
C MET A 335 -29.21 -3.44 -10.55
N LEU A 336 -29.52 -2.12 -10.63
CA LEU A 336 -29.19 -1.18 -9.55
C LEU A 336 -29.82 -1.61 -8.21
N GLY A 337 -31.09 -2.07 -8.24
CA GLY A 337 -31.77 -2.57 -7.03
C GLY A 337 -31.08 -3.75 -6.39
N ASP A 338 -30.66 -4.74 -7.19
CA ASP A 338 -29.96 -5.94 -6.69
C ASP A 338 -28.56 -5.61 -6.15
N ILE A 339 -27.86 -4.66 -6.80
CA ILE A 339 -26.58 -4.13 -6.30
C ILE A 339 -26.78 -3.51 -4.91
N VAL A 340 -27.80 -2.68 -4.75
CA VAL A 340 -28.13 -2.04 -3.46
C VAL A 340 -28.47 -3.09 -2.40
N GLN A 341 -29.21 -4.14 -2.75
CA GLN A 341 -29.52 -5.24 -1.81
C GLN A 341 -28.27 -5.96 -1.32
N VAL A 342 -27.32 -6.29 -2.22
CA VAL A 342 -26.06 -6.94 -1.85
C VAL A 342 -25.20 -6.03 -0.96
N LEU A 343 -25.11 -4.74 -1.27
CA LEU A 343 -24.40 -3.77 -0.44
C LEU A 343 -25.03 -3.69 0.97
N ARG A 344 -26.35 -3.65 1.05
CA ARG A 344 -27.08 -3.63 2.33
C ARG A 344 -26.84 -4.93 3.13
N ALA A 345 -26.92 -6.07 2.49
CA ALA A 345 -26.69 -7.37 3.13
C ALA A 345 -25.26 -7.53 3.66
N SER A 346 -24.28 -6.86 3.05
CA SER A 346 -22.89 -6.86 3.54
C SER A 346 -22.66 -6.01 4.80
N GLY A 347 -23.69 -5.30 5.27
CA GLY A 347 -23.58 -4.34 6.38
C GLY A 347 -22.95 -3.01 6.00
N ALA A 348 -22.58 -2.81 4.72
CA ALA A 348 -22.00 -1.56 4.24
C ALA A 348 -23.06 -0.43 4.23
N ARG A 349 -22.60 0.77 4.47
CA ARG A 349 -23.40 2.01 4.39
C ARG A 349 -22.67 3.05 3.54
N PRO A 350 -22.41 2.72 2.26
CA PRO A 350 -21.63 3.60 1.40
C PRO A 350 -22.39 4.85 0.97
N ARG A 351 -21.62 5.85 0.58
CA ARG A 351 -22.11 6.92 -0.30
C ARG A 351 -22.19 6.38 -1.72
N LEU A 352 -23.34 6.54 -2.37
CA LEU A 352 -23.54 6.11 -3.76
C LEU A 352 -23.57 7.32 -4.69
N CYS A 353 -23.05 7.14 -5.91
CA CYS A 353 -23.24 8.07 -7.02
C CYS A 353 -23.51 7.30 -8.32
N VAL A 354 -24.62 7.62 -8.97
CA VAL A 354 -25.10 6.95 -10.18
C VAL A 354 -25.25 8.00 -11.30
N PRO A 355 -24.42 7.95 -12.36
CA PRO A 355 -24.61 8.76 -13.55
C PRO A 355 -25.75 8.20 -14.42
N CYS A 356 -26.69 9.02 -14.81
CA CYS A 356 -27.82 8.65 -15.65
C CYS A 356 -27.85 9.51 -16.92
N VAL A 357 -27.91 8.85 -18.07
CA VAL A 357 -28.01 9.49 -19.39
C VAL A 357 -29.39 9.29 -20.02
N SER A 358 -30.20 8.36 -19.47
CA SER A 358 -31.60 8.13 -19.91
C SER A 358 -32.57 8.49 -18.80
N LEU A 359 -33.77 8.86 -19.18
CA LEU A 359 -34.87 9.22 -18.26
C LEU A 359 -35.34 8.01 -17.44
N GLU A 360 -35.28 6.82 -18.00
CA GLU A 360 -35.68 5.58 -17.34
C GLU A 360 -34.69 5.27 -16.19
N THR A 361 -33.41 5.38 -16.45
CA THR A 361 -32.36 5.18 -15.41
C THR A 361 -32.46 6.26 -14.34
N LEU A 362 -32.70 7.52 -14.74
CA LEU A 362 -32.87 8.63 -13.82
C LEU A 362 -34.08 8.38 -12.88
N SER A 363 -35.24 8.06 -13.44
CA SER A 363 -36.46 7.79 -12.67
C SER A 363 -36.27 6.64 -11.68
N SER A 364 -35.66 5.53 -12.15
CA SER A 364 -35.37 4.36 -11.30
C SER A 364 -34.39 4.67 -10.19
N ALA A 365 -33.32 5.41 -10.49
CA ALA A 365 -32.30 5.77 -9.50
C ALA A 365 -32.84 6.75 -8.44
N VAL A 366 -33.64 7.75 -8.85
CA VAL A 366 -34.30 8.71 -7.93
C VAL A 366 -35.29 7.99 -7.01
N ALA A 367 -36.09 7.10 -7.55
CA ALA A 367 -37.06 6.33 -6.77
C ALA A 367 -36.35 5.42 -5.74
N LEU A 368 -35.29 4.76 -6.14
CA LEU A 368 -34.54 3.84 -5.27
C LEU A 368 -33.78 4.59 -4.19
N LEU A 369 -32.96 5.58 -4.57
CA LEU A 369 -32.07 6.30 -3.66
C LEU A 369 -32.78 7.38 -2.84
N GLY A 370 -33.99 7.73 -3.20
CA GLY A 370 -34.89 8.58 -2.41
C GLY A 370 -35.81 7.80 -1.47
N GLY A 371 -35.77 6.48 -1.49
CA GLY A 371 -36.58 5.59 -0.67
C GLY A 371 -35.95 5.24 0.70
N PRO A 372 -36.60 4.34 1.44
CA PRO A 372 -36.14 3.90 2.74
C PRO A 372 -34.72 3.32 2.70
N GLY A 373 -33.92 3.56 3.74
CA GLY A 373 -32.52 3.14 3.85
C GLY A 373 -31.54 4.03 3.08
N PHE A 374 -31.95 5.25 2.74
CA PHE A 374 -31.09 6.29 2.18
C PHE A 374 -31.41 7.65 2.80
N SER A 375 -30.40 8.52 2.81
CA SER A 375 -30.54 9.92 3.23
C SER A 375 -29.74 10.84 2.32
N GLY A 376 -30.03 12.14 2.36
CA GLY A 376 -29.27 13.16 1.65
C GLY A 376 -29.30 12.97 0.13
N LEU A 377 -30.44 12.60 -0.46
CA LEU A 377 -30.59 12.52 -1.91
C LEU A 377 -30.26 13.85 -2.59
N GLU A 378 -29.28 13.80 -3.48
CA GLU A 378 -28.90 14.90 -4.36
C GLU A 378 -29.10 14.49 -5.82
N VAL A 379 -29.74 15.35 -6.61
CA VAL A 379 -29.84 15.19 -8.07
C VAL A 379 -29.22 16.42 -8.72
N CYS A 380 -28.18 16.20 -9.54
CA CYS A 380 -27.44 17.27 -10.20
C CYS A 380 -27.33 16.98 -11.69
N GLU A 381 -27.73 17.93 -12.55
CA GLU A 381 -27.47 17.87 -13.99
C GLU A 381 -26.11 18.48 -14.29
N VAL A 382 -25.29 17.78 -15.07
CA VAL A 382 -23.99 18.24 -15.61
C VAL A 382 -24.12 18.40 -17.11
N SER A 383 -24.28 19.64 -17.58
CA SER A 383 -24.31 20.01 -18.98
C SER A 383 -22.96 20.64 -19.39
N VAL A 384 -22.32 20.08 -20.39
CA VAL A 384 -20.97 20.49 -20.84
C VAL A 384 -20.96 20.81 -22.33
N ALA A 385 -20.48 21.99 -22.68
CA ALA A 385 -20.14 22.33 -24.05
C ALA A 385 -18.65 22.71 -24.14
N ARG A 386 -17.96 22.19 -25.14
CA ARG A 386 -16.53 22.47 -25.35
C ARG A 386 -16.32 23.17 -26.68
N ALA A 387 -15.41 24.15 -26.71
CA ALA A 387 -15.01 24.78 -27.96
C ALA A 387 -14.23 23.81 -28.85
N GLN A 388 -14.63 23.74 -30.12
CA GLN A 388 -13.90 23.00 -31.16
C GLN A 388 -13.53 23.95 -32.29
N VAL A 389 -12.31 23.81 -32.81
CA VAL A 389 -11.84 24.58 -33.96
C VAL A 389 -12.57 24.11 -35.23
N ALA A 390 -13.20 25.02 -35.92
CA ALA A 390 -13.85 24.81 -37.21
C ALA A 390 -13.38 25.91 -38.16
N GLY A 391 -12.38 25.62 -38.99
CA GLY A 391 -11.72 26.62 -39.80
C GLY A 391 -10.99 27.68 -38.94
N SER A 392 -11.36 28.96 -39.11
CA SER A 392 -10.83 30.10 -38.32
C SER A 392 -11.66 30.41 -37.06
N HIS A 393 -12.69 29.62 -36.75
CA HIS A 393 -13.63 29.89 -35.65
C HIS A 393 -13.57 28.79 -34.57
N HIS A 394 -14.04 29.14 -33.39
CA HIS A 394 -14.26 28.19 -32.28
C HIS A 394 -15.76 28.03 -32.08
N LEU A 395 -16.27 26.85 -32.41
CA LEU A 395 -17.69 26.52 -32.23
C LEU A 395 -17.88 25.72 -30.94
N MET A 396 -18.92 26.07 -30.15
CA MET A 396 -19.30 25.31 -28.98
C MET A 396 -20.04 24.03 -29.39
N ARG A 397 -19.50 22.87 -28.98
CA ARG A 397 -20.14 21.57 -29.17
C ARG A 397 -20.61 21.04 -27.82
N ALA A 398 -21.91 20.87 -27.69
CA ALA A 398 -22.52 20.29 -26.49
C ALA A 398 -22.35 18.76 -26.45
N ASN A 399 -22.09 18.21 -25.27
CA ASN A 399 -22.27 16.81 -24.97
C ASN A 399 -23.71 16.57 -24.47
N ASN A 400 -24.17 15.34 -24.48
CA ASN A 400 -25.42 15.00 -23.81
C ASN A 400 -25.30 15.33 -22.32
N PRO A 401 -26.32 15.95 -21.71
CA PRO A 401 -26.35 16.17 -20.27
C PRO A 401 -26.35 14.83 -19.54
N VAL A 402 -25.73 14.82 -18.37
CA VAL A 402 -25.67 13.65 -17.48
C VAL A 402 -26.22 14.04 -16.12
N PHE A 403 -27.19 13.30 -15.62
CA PHE A 403 -27.67 13.47 -14.26
C PHE A 403 -26.82 12.62 -13.32
N LEU A 404 -26.37 13.22 -12.23
CA LEU A 404 -25.69 12.54 -11.13
C LEU A 404 -26.66 12.45 -9.96
N ILE A 405 -26.98 11.25 -9.56
CA ILE A 405 -27.82 10.97 -8.40
C ILE A 405 -26.92 10.44 -7.29
N ALA A 406 -26.88 11.14 -6.17
CA ALA A 406 -26.07 10.72 -5.03
C ALA A 406 -26.90 10.63 -3.76
N ALA A 407 -26.62 9.66 -2.92
CA ALA A 407 -27.26 9.49 -1.61
C ALA A 407 -26.34 8.69 -0.66
N GLN A 408 -26.55 8.86 0.63
CA GLN A 408 -25.93 8.08 1.69
C GLN A 408 -26.83 6.89 2.03
N MET A 409 -26.32 5.66 1.95
CA MET A 409 -27.03 4.49 2.47
C MET A 409 -27.04 4.53 4.00
N THR A 410 -28.21 4.26 4.60
CA THR A 410 -28.44 4.24 6.05
C THR A 410 -29.12 2.92 6.43
N ASP A 411 -29.33 2.68 7.72
CA ASP A 411 -30.21 1.62 8.18
C ASP A 411 -31.70 1.94 7.85
N GLU A 412 -32.54 0.92 7.77
CA GLU A 412 -33.94 1.08 7.33
C GLU A 412 -34.74 2.04 8.23
N ASP A 413 -34.32 2.19 9.50
CA ASP A 413 -34.98 3.04 10.48
C ASP A 413 -34.53 4.52 10.45
N GLY A 414 -33.69 4.91 9.50
CA GLY A 414 -33.32 6.33 9.30
C GLY A 414 -32.44 6.93 10.42
N TYR A 415 -31.89 6.12 11.30
CA TYR A 415 -30.99 6.61 12.36
C TYR A 415 -29.60 6.92 11.76
N VAL A 416 -29.29 8.21 11.66
CA VAL A 416 -27.93 8.69 11.38
C VAL A 416 -27.26 8.86 12.72
N ASP A 417 -26.18 8.12 13.00
CA ASP A 417 -25.32 8.39 14.14
C ASP A 417 -24.81 9.84 14.08
N ALA A 418 -24.88 10.53 15.22
CA ALA A 418 -24.78 11.98 15.35
C ALA A 418 -23.40 12.62 15.05
N ASP A 419 -22.44 11.90 14.41
CA ASP A 419 -21.12 12.41 14.07
C ASP A 419 -20.96 12.87 12.59
N GLY A 420 -22.02 12.82 11.80
CA GLY A 420 -22.07 13.41 10.45
C GLY A 420 -22.53 14.86 10.49
N GLY A 421 -21.59 15.81 10.63
CA GLY A 421 -21.91 17.24 10.71
C GLY A 421 -22.86 17.72 9.63
N ALA A 422 -24.10 17.99 10.03
CA ALA A 422 -25.07 18.66 9.21
C ALA A 422 -24.62 20.12 9.01
N PHE A 423 -24.33 20.49 7.76
CA PHE A 423 -24.32 21.90 7.39
C PHE A 423 -25.78 22.34 7.41
N GLY A 424 -26.09 23.12 8.45
CA GLY A 424 -27.44 23.64 8.66
C GLY A 424 -27.88 24.51 7.49
N ASP A 425 -29.15 24.28 7.15
CA ASP A 425 -29.97 25.10 6.28
C ASP A 425 -29.99 26.55 6.82
N ALA A 426 -29.36 27.48 6.08
CA ALA A 426 -29.50 28.91 6.37
C ALA A 426 -30.89 29.34 5.87
N GLY A 427 -31.83 29.18 6.75
CA GLY A 427 -33.22 29.55 6.52
C GLY A 427 -33.39 31.00 6.10
N ALA A 428 -34.23 31.18 5.12
CA ALA A 428 -34.80 32.43 4.73
C ALA A 428 -35.58 33.05 5.91
N GLY A 429 -35.00 34.06 6.53
CA GLY A 429 -35.69 34.95 7.47
C GLY A 429 -36.49 35.97 6.69
N ALA A 430 -37.81 35.84 6.72
CA ALA A 430 -38.72 36.83 6.21
C ALA A 430 -38.69 38.10 7.10
N ASP A 431 -38.63 39.24 6.44
CA ASP A 431 -38.85 40.58 7.03
C ASP A 431 -40.25 40.69 7.60
N GLU A 432 -40.39 41.03 8.85
CA GLU A 432 -41.56 41.76 9.37
C GLU A 432 -41.13 43.08 9.99
N HIS A 433 -41.34 44.16 9.25
CA HIS A 433 -41.33 45.51 9.75
C HIS A 433 -42.62 45.77 10.52
N GLY A 434 -42.53 45.94 11.84
CA GLY A 434 -43.57 46.50 12.72
C GLY A 434 -43.13 47.84 13.27
N ARG A 435 -43.76 48.93 12.80
CA ARG A 435 -43.64 50.31 13.28
C ARG A 435 -44.03 50.46 14.75
N ARG A 436 -43.31 51.31 15.46
CA ARG A 436 -43.81 52.45 16.33
C ARG A 436 -42.71 52.83 17.29
N SER A 437 -42.41 53.99 17.36
CA SER A 437 -42.58 55.39 17.75
C SER A 437 -41.17 55.96 18.02
#